data_925125a5242f7af09b4f488ecf4036f7
#
_entry.id   925125a5242f7af09b4f488ecf4036f7
#
_cell.length_a   1.000
_cell.length_b   1.000
_cell.length_c   1.000
_cell.angle_alpha   90.00
_cell.angle_beta   90.00
_cell.angle_gamma   90.00
#
_symmetry.space_group_name_H-M   'P 1'
#
loop_
_entity.id
_entity.type
_entity.pdbx_description
1 polymer ?
#
loop_
_entity_poly.entity_id
_entity_poly.type
_entity_poly.pdbx_seq_one_letter_code
_entity_poly.pdbx_strand_id
1 'polypeptide(L)'
;MVLKAIDSFLPRVEGTAIPRGAAADVVFEAMCAALVSGELEPGMTVHDGTIAEHLGISRTPVREAIQRLRMLGVIESAANRHTRIVDVSPVRTEQALHTWTGLFQVLCEEVIPLADDAVVAALVEQQAAFGRARAAADDIGMARTNFAFYAVPLPLSRNTVLVDALRRVVFIVRLGGLSLPDHIDVDTVEKAQLGVVEGFRRGDPARVAAAMVALRRLRIPREAARSGG
;
A
#
# COMPACT_ATOMS: atom_id res chain seq x y z
N MET A 1 -22.77 2.18 7.33
CA MET A 1 -21.39 1.70 7.42
C MET A 1 -20.39 2.59 6.64
N VAL A 2 -20.68 2.97 5.39
CA VAL A 2 -19.81 3.82 4.54
C VAL A 2 -19.47 5.19 5.15
N LEU A 3 -20.42 5.89 5.79
CA LEU A 3 -20.19 7.21 6.41
C LEU A 3 -19.18 7.19 7.57
N LYS A 4 -19.20 6.14 8.42
CA LYS A 4 -18.22 6.03 9.51
C LYS A 4 -16.78 5.81 9.02
N ALA A 5 -16.61 5.11 7.92
CA ALA A 5 -15.30 4.93 7.31
C ALA A 5 -14.78 6.24 6.72
N ILE A 6 -15.65 7.05 6.08
CA ILE A 6 -15.25 8.35 5.50
C ILE A 6 -14.79 9.33 6.58
N ASP A 7 -15.47 9.40 7.73
CA ASP A 7 -15.08 10.25 8.86
C ASP A 7 -13.68 9.92 9.40
N SER A 8 -13.25 8.65 9.27
CA SER A 8 -11.98 8.14 9.77
C SER A 8 -10.79 8.55 8.88
N PHE A 9 -10.92 8.43 7.56
CA PHE A 9 -9.79 8.71 6.65
C PHE A 9 -9.83 10.09 5.98
N LEU A 10 -10.97 10.76 5.99
CA LEU A 10 -11.16 12.13 5.50
C LEU A 10 -11.77 12.96 6.64
N PRO A 11 -10.98 13.42 7.63
CA PRO A 11 -11.50 14.26 8.69
C PRO A 11 -12.14 15.52 8.07
N ARG A 12 -13.32 15.90 8.57
CA ARG A 12 -13.96 17.14 8.16
C ARG A 12 -12.98 18.29 8.40
N VAL A 13 -12.63 18.99 7.34
CA VAL A 13 -11.75 20.15 7.43
C VAL A 13 -12.63 21.31 7.94
N GLU A 14 -12.83 21.40 9.24
CA GLU A 14 -13.52 22.55 9.83
C GLU A 14 -12.63 23.79 9.64
N GLY A 15 -13.10 24.71 8.82
CA GLY A 15 -12.55 26.07 8.71
C GLY A 15 -11.43 26.28 7.69
N THR A 16 -10.90 25.26 7.02
CA THR A 16 -9.88 25.46 5.98
C THR A 16 -10.41 25.00 4.63
N ALA A 17 -10.75 25.95 3.76
CA ALA A 17 -11.20 25.63 2.41
C ALA A 17 -10.08 24.91 1.64
N ILE A 18 -10.32 23.67 1.18
CA ILE A 18 -9.41 22.96 0.30
C ILE A 18 -9.23 23.80 -0.97
N PRO A 19 -8.00 24.21 -1.35
CA PRO A 19 -7.77 24.97 -2.56
C PRO A 19 -8.35 24.21 -3.77
N ARG A 20 -9.13 24.89 -4.61
CA ARG A 20 -9.83 24.24 -5.74
C ARG A 20 -8.90 23.44 -6.67
N GLY A 21 -7.65 23.87 -6.84
CA GLY A 21 -6.66 23.17 -7.67
C GLY A 21 -6.03 21.95 -7.01
N ALA A 22 -6.09 21.80 -5.68
CA ALA A 22 -5.49 20.71 -4.93
C ALA A 22 -6.51 19.67 -4.44
N ALA A 23 -7.80 19.91 -4.63
CA ALA A 23 -8.86 19.07 -4.04
C ALA A 23 -8.81 17.61 -4.54
N ALA A 24 -8.50 17.38 -5.82
CA ALA A 24 -8.37 16.03 -6.35
C ALA A 24 -7.16 15.29 -5.75
N ASP A 25 -6.05 16.00 -5.53
CA ASP A 25 -4.85 15.43 -4.91
C ASP A 25 -5.10 15.08 -3.44
N VAL A 26 -5.74 15.99 -2.69
CA VAL A 26 -6.10 15.75 -1.28
C VAL A 26 -6.99 14.51 -1.14
N VAL A 27 -8.03 14.38 -1.97
CA VAL A 27 -8.92 13.22 -1.95
C VAL A 27 -8.15 11.95 -2.34
N PHE A 28 -7.33 12.01 -3.37
CA PHE A 28 -6.53 10.88 -3.83
C PHE A 28 -5.58 10.38 -2.74
N GLU A 29 -4.80 11.27 -2.14
CA GLU A 29 -3.84 10.92 -1.07
C GLU A 29 -4.55 10.38 0.18
N ALA A 30 -5.66 10.97 0.58
CA ALA A 30 -6.44 10.48 1.70
C ALA A 30 -7.01 9.07 1.45
N MET A 31 -7.53 8.80 0.24
CA MET A 31 -8.00 7.45 -0.11
C MET A 31 -6.83 6.45 -0.20
N CYS A 32 -5.66 6.87 -0.68
CA CYS A 32 -4.46 6.04 -0.64
C CYS A 32 -4.05 5.71 0.80
N ALA A 33 -4.07 6.70 1.70
CA ALA A 33 -3.79 6.49 3.12
C ALA A 33 -4.79 5.52 3.76
N ALA A 34 -6.08 5.66 3.46
CA ALA A 34 -7.13 4.77 3.94
C ALA A 34 -7.00 3.32 3.43
N LEU A 35 -6.51 3.13 2.21
CA LEU A 35 -6.16 1.82 1.68
C LEU A 35 -4.95 1.21 2.43
N VAL A 36 -3.98 2.05 2.80
CA VAL A 36 -2.80 1.63 3.56
C VAL A 36 -3.14 1.31 5.01
N SER A 37 -4.00 2.10 5.67
CA SER A 37 -4.44 1.85 7.04
C SER A 37 -5.44 0.70 7.16
N GLY A 38 -6.07 0.28 6.05
CA GLY A 38 -7.11 -0.75 6.07
C GLY A 38 -8.51 -0.20 6.38
N GLU A 39 -8.69 1.11 6.40
CA GLU A 39 -10.02 1.75 6.56
C GLU A 39 -10.88 1.63 5.30
N LEU A 40 -10.25 1.55 4.13
CA LEU A 40 -10.87 1.14 2.87
C LEU A 40 -10.55 -0.32 2.60
N GLU A 41 -11.55 -1.17 2.78
CA GLU A 41 -11.43 -2.62 2.65
C GLU A 41 -11.82 -3.09 1.24
N PRO A 42 -11.30 -4.25 0.78
CA PRO A 42 -11.75 -4.90 -0.44
C PRO A 42 -13.27 -5.11 -0.48
N GLY A 43 -13.88 -4.88 -1.63
CA GLY A 43 -15.32 -4.99 -1.83
C GLY A 43 -16.14 -3.78 -1.33
N MET A 44 -15.56 -2.88 -0.55
CA MET A 44 -16.27 -1.69 -0.04
C MET A 44 -16.70 -0.78 -1.18
N THR A 45 -17.97 -0.33 -1.14
CA THR A 45 -18.52 0.61 -2.14
C THR A 45 -18.11 2.04 -1.81
N VAL A 46 -17.66 2.76 -2.83
CA VAL A 46 -17.27 4.17 -2.76
C VAL A 46 -18.28 5.00 -3.56
N HIS A 47 -18.84 6.02 -2.91
CA HIS A 47 -19.80 6.94 -3.52
C HIS A 47 -19.20 8.34 -3.63
N ASP A 48 -19.02 8.84 -4.87
CA ASP A 48 -18.48 10.17 -5.14
C ASP A 48 -19.29 11.29 -4.49
N GLY A 49 -20.62 11.15 -4.48
CA GLY A 49 -21.51 12.10 -3.85
C GLY A 49 -21.33 12.20 -2.32
N THR A 50 -21.20 11.06 -1.67
CA THR A 50 -21.02 10.99 -0.21
C THR A 50 -19.68 11.60 0.23
N ILE A 51 -18.60 11.33 -0.51
CA ILE A 51 -17.29 11.94 -0.27
C ILE A 51 -17.35 13.46 -0.50
N ALA A 52 -17.96 13.89 -1.61
CA ALA A 52 -18.07 15.30 -1.95
C ALA A 52 -18.85 16.09 -0.88
N GLU A 53 -19.97 15.54 -0.41
CA GLU A 53 -20.81 16.12 0.65
C GLU A 53 -20.03 16.18 1.98
N HIS A 54 -19.35 15.10 2.34
CA HIS A 54 -18.54 15.04 3.57
C HIS A 54 -17.43 16.10 3.61
N LEU A 55 -16.76 16.32 2.47
CA LEU A 55 -15.66 17.29 2.36
C LEU A 55 -16.13 18.71 2.04
N GLY A 56 -17.42 18.94 1.78
CA GLY A 56 -17.94 20.24 1.37
C GLY A 56 -17.39 20.73 0.02
N ILE A 57 -17.06 19.80 -0.91
CA ILE A 57 -16.50 20.12 -2.24
C ILE A 57 -17.45 19.63 -3.36
N SER A 58 -17.18 20.06 -4.60
CA SER A 58 -17.91 19.52 -5.75
C SER A 58 -17.52 18.07 -6.05
N ARG A 59 -18.37 17.35 -6.81
CA ARG A 59 -18.10 15.95 -7.20
C ARG A 59 -16.95 15.80 -8.20
N THR A 60 -16.60 16.85 -8.91
CA THR A 60 -15.57 16.79 -9.96
C THR A 60 -14.20 16.33 -9.43
N PRO A 61 -13.59 16.98 -8.43
CA PRO A 61 -12.30 16.53 -7.89
C PRO A 61 -12.35 15.13 -7.27
N VAL A 62 -13.50 14.75 -6.68
CA VAL A 62 -13.68 13.38 -6.16
C VAL A 62 -13.67 12.34 -7.30
N ARG A 63 -14.33 12.63 -8.41
CA ARG A 63 -14.32 11.76 -9.60
C ARG A 63 -12.94 11.66 -10.22
N GLU A 64 -12.16 12.74 -10.24
CA GLU A 64 -10.78 12.74 -10.71
C GLU A 64 -9.91 11.83 -9.83
N ALA A 65 -10.03 11.94 -8.50
CA ALA A 65 -9.33 11.06 -7.57
C ALA A 65 -9.72 9.58 -7.75
N ILE A 66 -11.02 9.28 -7.85
CA ILE A 66 -11.53 7.93 -8.12
C ILE A 66 -11.01 7.40 -9.46
N GLN A 67 -10.96 8.23 -10.50
CA GLN A 67 -10.42 7.83 -11.79
C GLN A 67 -8.92 7.49 -11.71
N ARG A 68 -8.13 8.24 -10.95
CA ARG A 68 -6.72 7.94 -10.70
C ARG A 68 -6.55 6.60 -9.96
N LEU A 69 -7.35 6.35 -8.93
CA LEU A 69 -7.36 5.07 -8.21
C LEU A 69 -7.80 3.89 -9.10
N ARG A 70 -8.71 4.14 -10.05
CA ARG A 70 -9.09 3.14 -11.07
C ARG A 70 -7.92 2.81 -12.00
N MET A 71 -7.14 3.82 -12.42
CA MET A 71 -5.91 3.59 -13.21
C MET A 71 -4.85 2.79 -12.44
N LEU A 72 -4.82 2.89 -11.12
CA LEU A 72 -3.99 2.04 -10.25
C LEU A 72 -4.54 0.61 -10.10
N GLY A 73 -5.75 0.35 -10.56
CA GLY A 73 -6.40 -0.96 -10.48
C GLY A 73 -6.89 -1.33 -9.07
N VAL A 74 -7.04 -0.34 -8.18
CA VAL A 74 -7.53 -0.53 -6.80
C VAL A 74 -9.02 -0.24 -6.66
N ILE A 75 -9.62 0.39 -7.67
CA ILE A 75 -11.05 0.65 -7.78
C ILE A 75 -11.57 0.12 -9.11
N GLU A 76 -12.76 -0.47 -9.09
CA GLU A 76 -13.46 -0.93 -10.29
C GLU A 76 -14.89 -0.37 -10.35
N SER A 77 -15.47 -0.37 -11.56
CA SER A 77 -16.89 -0.12 -11.75
C SER A 77 -17.64 -1.44 -11.62
N ALA A 78 -18.52 -1.55 -10.63
CA ALA A 78 -19.42 -2.68 -10.51
C ALA A 78 -20.68 -2.49 -11.39
N ALA A 79 -21.38 -3.58 -11.68
CA ALA A 79 -22.71 -3.52 -12.30
C ALA A 79 -23.61 -2.57 -11.50
N ASN A 80 -24.47 -1.78 -12.19
CA ASN A 80 -25.35 -0.74 -11.63
C ASN A 80 -24.68 0.58 -11.23
N ARG A 81 -23.56 0.97 -11.86
CA ARG A 81 -22.87 2.27 -11.67
C ARG A 81 -22.29 2.51 -10.28
N HIS A 82 -22.06 1.46 -9.51
CA HIS A 82 -21.34 1.59 -8.24
C HIS A 82 -19.83 1.47 -8.47
N THR A 83 -19.09 2.23 -7.70
CA THR A 83 -17.63 2.17 -7.63
C THR A 83 -17.27 1.40 -6.37
N ARG A 84 -16.41 0.39 -6.46
CA ARG A 84 -15.97 -0.38 -5.30
C ARG A 84 -14.47 -0.59 -5.27
N ILE A 85 -13.94 -0.81 -4.08
CA ILE A 85 -12.57 -1.26 -3.88
C ILE A 85 -12.45 -2.68 -4.44
N VAL A 86 -11.42 -2.93 -5.22
CA VAL A 86 -11.20 -4.22 -5.87
C VAL A 86 -10.95 -5.30 -4.82
N ASP A 87 -11.64 -6.42 -4.96
CA ASP A 87 -11.31 -7.64 -4.25
C ASP A 87 -10.19 -8.37 -5.01
N VAL A 88 -9.07 -8.60 -4.36
CA VAL A 88 -7.89 -9.16 -5.00
C VAL A 88 -7.77 -10.62 -4.67
N SER A 89 -7.92 -11.48 -5.69
CA SER A 89 -7.77 -12.93 -5.51
C SER A 89 -6.36 -13.32 -5.05
N PRO A 90 -6.19 -14.45 -4.34
CA PRO A 90 -4.89 -14.97 -3.93
C PRO A 90 -3.89 -15.06 -5.09
N VAL A 91 -4.33 -15.54 -6.24
CA VAL A 91 -3.48 -15.66 -7.45
C VAL A 91 -2.99 -14.28 -7.92
N ARG A 92 -3.88 -13.30 -7.96
CA ARG A 92 -3.51 -11.93 -8.38
C ARG A 92 -2.57 -11.28 -7.37
N THR A 93 -2.75 -11.54 -6.09
CA THR A 93 -1.84 -11.07 -5.02
C THR A 93 -0.44 -11.67 -5.18
N GLU A 94 -0.34 -12.99 -5.41
CA GLU A 94 0.94 -13.65 -5.69
C GLU A 94 1.64 -13.09 -6.93
N GLN A 95 0.90 -12.88 -8.02
CA GLN A 95 1.42 -12.28 -9.25
C GLN A 95 1.92 -10.85 -9.02
N ALA A 96 1.16 -10.05 -8.26
CA ALA A 96 1.54 -8.69 -7.90
C ALA A 96 2.80 -8.70 -7.02
N LEU A 97 2.86 -9.57 -6.01
CA LEU A 97 4.04 -9.72 -5.14
C LEU A 97 5.27 -10.13 -5.93
N HIS A 98 5.13 -11.08 -6.87
CA HIS A 98 6.21 -11.48 -7.77
C HIS A 98 6.74 -10.29 -8.58
N THR A 99 5.85 -9.53 -9.20
CA THR A 99 6.20 -8.36 -10.00
C THR A 99 6.85 -7.29 -9.13
N TRP A 100 6.23 -6.98 -7.99
CA TRP A 100 6.71 -5.97 -7.07
C TRP A 100 8.11 -6.26 -6.53
N THR A 101 8.38 -7.49 -6.12
CA THR A 101 9.71 -7.91 -5.64
C THR A 101 10.78 -7.75 -6.71
N GLY A 102 10.47 -8.03 -7.97
CA GLY A 102 11.40 -7.80 -9.09
C GLY A 102 11.69 -6.31 -9.31
N LEU A 103 10.66 -5.47 -9.32
CA LEU A 103 10.83 -4.02 -9.43
C LEU A 103 11.60 -3.44 -8.24
N PHE A 104 11.37 -3.94 -7.03
CA PHE A 104 12.08 -3.49 -5.83
C PHE A 104 13.57 -3.87 -5.87
N GLN A 105 13.93 -5.02 -6.45
CA GLN A 105 15.34 -5.36 -6.68
C GLN A 105 16.02 -4.35 -7.60
N VAL A 106 15.38 -4.00 -8.73
CA VAL A 106 15.90 -2.97 -9.65
C VAL A 106 16.06 -1.62 -8.94
N LEU A 107 15.09 -1.23 -8.12
CA LEU A 107 15.20 -0.02 -7.29
C LEU A 107 16.43 -0.08 -6.39
N CYS A 108 16.63 -1.19 -5.66
CA CYS A 108 17.73 -1.32 -4.70
C CYS A 108 19.10 -1.32 -5.38
N GLU A 109 19.24 -1.91 -6.58
CA GLU A 109 20.47 -1.82 -7.40
C GLU A 109 20.80 -0.36 -7.73
N GLU A 110 19.79 0.46 -8.04
CA GLU A 110 19.96 1.87 -8.36
C GLU A 110 20.30 2.73 -7.12
N VAL A 111 19.60 2.49 -5.98
CA VAL A 111 19.60 3.44 -4.85
C VAL A 111 20.54 3.06 -3.71
N ILE A 112 20.95 1.80 -3.56
CA ILE A 112 21.89 1.40 -2.50
C ILE A 112 23.20 2.20 -2.54
N PRO A 113 23.81 2.45 -3.71
CA PRO A 113 25.01 3.30 -3.79
C PRO A 113 24.79 4.76 -3.39
N LEU A 114 23.54 5.21 -3.31
CA LEU A 114 23.16 6.58 -2.98
C LEU A 114 22.68 6.71 -1.50
N ALA A 115 22.48 5.58 -0.82
CA ALA A 115 21.95 5.56 0.52
C ALA A 115 23.01 5.99 1.54
N ASP A 116 22.62 6.87 2.45
CA ASP A 116 23.40 7.31 3.59
C ASP A 116 22.95 6.62 4.89
N ASP A 117 23.60 6.94 5.99
CA ASP A 117 23.28 6.40 7.31
C ASP A 117 21.84 6.75 7.76
N ALA A 118 21.28 7.87 7.28
CA ALA A 118 19.92 8.28 7.61
C ALA A 118 18.91 7.33 6.97
N VAL A 119 19.13 6.88 5.75
CA VAL A 119 18.29 5.88 5.06
C VAL A 119 18.34 4.55 5.80
N VAL A 120 19.53 4.11 6.20
CA VAL A 120 19.70 2.88 7.00
C VAL A 120 18.97 2.99 8.34
N ALA A 121 19.11 4.12 9.04
CA ALA A 121 18.41 4.38 10.29
C ALA A 121 16.88 4.35 10.13
N ALA A 122 16.36 4.94 9.06
CA ALA A 122 14.93 4.92 8.76
C ALA A 122 14.42 3.49 8.48
N LEU A 123 15.17 2.68 7.75
CA LEU A 123 14.83 1.26 7.52
C LEU A 123 14.81 0.48 8.85
N VAL A 124 15.81 0.67 9.70
CA VAL A 124 15.88 0.02 11.03
C VAL A 124 14.67 0.42 11.89
N GLU A 125 14.32 1.70 11.92
CA GLU A 125 13.16 2.17 12.71
C GLU A 125 11.85 1.55 12.22
N GLN A 126 11.62 1.50 10.91
CA GLN A 126 10.40 0.88 10.36
C GLN A 126 10.36 -0.63 10.62
N GLN A 127 11.49 -1.32 10.53
CA GLN A 127 11.59 -2.74 10.86
C GLN A 127 11.29 -2.98 12.36
N ALA A 128 11.84 -2.15 13.25
CA ALA A 128 11.54 -2.23 14.68
C ALA A 128 10.06 -1.93 14.98
N ALA A 129 9.45 -0.97 14.26
CA ALA A 129 8.02 -0.68 14.38
C ALA A 129 7.16 -1.87 13.93
N PHE A 130 7.56 -2.58 12.86
CA PHE A 130 6.91 -3.83 12.44
C PHE A 130 6.99 -4.90 13.53
N GLY A 131 8.16 -5.11 14.12
CA GLY A 131 8.34 -6.05 15.24
C GLY A 131 7.47 -5.72 16.46
N ARG A 132 7.32 -4.43 16.80
CA ARG A 132 6.41 -3.99 17.89
C ARG A 132 4.94 -4.29 17.56
N ALA A 133 4.50 -3.99 16.34
CA ALA A 133 3.13 -4.30 15.88
C ALA A 133 2.88 -5.81 15.91
N ARG A 134 3.84 -6.62 15.48
CA ARG A 134 3.78 -8.08 15.54
C ARG A 134 3.63 -8.59 16.97
N ALA A 135 4.46 -8.09 17.91
CA ALA A 135 4.39 -8.47 19.30
C ALA A 135 3.05 -8.12 19.98
N ALA A 136 2.38 -7.06 19.48
CA ALA A 136 1.07 -6.63 19.92
C ALA A 136 -0.09 -7.32 19.19
N ALA A 137 0.18 -8.23 18.24
CA ALA A 137 -0.82 -8.84 17.34
C ALA A 137 -1.68 -7.78 16.61
N ASP A 138 -1.07 -6.64 16.24
CA ASP A 138 -1.70 -5.54 15.51
C ASP A 138 -1.50 -5.73 14.00
N ASP A 139 -2.45 -6.43 13.34
CA ASP A 139 -2.38 -6.73 11.91
C ASP A 139 -2.36 -5.47 11.04
N ILE A 140 -3.14 -4.45 11.41
CA ILE A 140 -3.17 -3.17 10.71
C ILE A 140 -1.83 -2.44 10.88
N GLY A 141 -1.29 -2.44 12.10
CA GLY A 141 0.02 -1.88 12.40
C GLY A 141 1.15 -2.59 11.65
N MET A 142 1.14 -3.93 11.60
CA MET A 142 2.10 -4.71 10.82
C MET A 142 2.04 -4.33 9.35
N ALA A 143 0.86 -4.28 8.79
CA ALA A 143 0.69 -3.95 7.39
C ALA A 143 1.11 -2.51 7.08
N ARG A 144 0.79 -1.53 7.95
CA ARG A 144 1.17 -0.12 7.81
C ARG A 144 2.70 0.05 7.87
N THR A 145 3.35 -0.56 8.86
CA THR A 145 4.80 -0.45 9.04
C THR A 145 5.56 -1.18 7.94
N ASN A 146 5.07 -2.33 7.47
CA ASN A 146 5.63 -3.02 6.31
C ASN A 146 5.57 -2.15 5.04
N PHE A 147 4.46 -1.48 4.80
CA PHE A 147 4.34 -0.55 3.67
C PHE A 147 5.30 0.63 3.81
N ALA A 148 5.40 1.23 5.00
CA ALA A 148 6.32 2.33 5.29
C ALA A 148 7.79 1.92 5.13
N PHE A 149 8.15 0.71 5.56
CA PHE A 149 9.48 0.15 5.41
C PHE A 149 9.95 0.16 3.96
N TYR A 150 9.16 -0.44 3.06
CA TYR A 150 9.52 -0.52 1.64
C TYR A 150 9.37 0.82 0.89
N ALA A 151 8.73 1.81 1.47
CA ALA A 151 8.67 3.16 0.92
C ALA A 151 9.94 4.00 1.19
N VAL A 152 10.72 3.65 2.22
CA VAL A 152 11.93 4.40 2.62
C VAL A 152 12.90 4.68 1.46
N PRO A 153 13.29 3.70 0.61
CA PRO A 153 14.26 3.94 -0.44
C PRO A 153 13.68 4.63 -1.70
N LEU A 154 12.34 4.72 -1.85
CA LEU A 154 11.71 5.27 -3.06
C LEU A 154 12.16 6.71 -3.41
N PRO A 155 12.31 7.65 -2.45
CA PRO A 155 12.70 9.02 -2.76
C PRO A 155 14.12 9.17 -3.31
N LEU A 156 14.98 8.16 -3.15
CA LEU A 156 16.34 8.19 -3.67
C LEU A 156 16.40 7.97 -5.18
N SER A 157 15.40 7.30 -5.74
CA SER A 157 15.37 7.01 -7.19
C SER A 157 14.93 8.22 -7.99
N ARG A 158 15.67 8.50 -9.07
CA ARG A 158 15.28 9.46 -10.12
C ARG A 158 14.48 8.81 -11.24
N ASN A 159 14.32 7.50 -11.22
CA ASN A 159 13.55 6.74 -12.21
C ASN A 159 12.06 6.79 -11.86
N THR A 160 11.38 7.83 -12.29
CA THR A 160 9.95 8.05 -12.00
C THR A 160 9.08 6.92 -12.55
N VAL A 161 9.47 6.31 -13.68
CA VAL A 161 8.73 5.17 -14.27
C VAL A 161 8.76 3.96 -13.34
N LEU A 162 9.93 3.66 -12.76
CA LEU A 162 10.08 2.56 -11.80
C LEU A 162 9.30 2.83 -10.51
N VAL A 163 9.41 4.04 -9.96
CA VAL A 163 8.71 4.45 -8.73
C VAL A 163 7.19 4.37 -8.93
N ASP A 164 6.66 4.84 -10.06
CA ASP A 164 5.24 4.78 -10.36
C ASP A 164 4.76 3.34 -10.56
N ALA A 165 5.57 2.49 -11.20
CA ALA A 165 5.25 1.06 -11.33
C ALA A 165 5.19 0.37 -9.97
N LEU A 166 6.18 0.61 -9.08
CA LEU A 166 6.19 0.10 -7.71
C LEU A 166 4.96 0.53 -6.92
N ARG A 167 4.61 1.83 -6.98
CA ARG A 167 3.43 2.37 -6.30
C ARG A 167 2.13 1.73 -6.79
N ARG A 168 1.99 1.48 -8.09
CA ARG A 168 0.79 0.82 -8.64
C ARG A 168 0.67 -0.62 -8.17
N VAL A 169 1.75 -1.38 -8.25
CA VAL A 169 1.72 -2.81 -7.93
C VAL A 169 1.54 -3.04 -6.44
N VAL A 170 2.14 -2.20 -5.57
CA VAL A 170 2.06 -2.38 -4.12
C VAL A 170 0.64 -2.25 -3.57
N PHE A 171 -0.24 -1.45 -4.21
CA PHE A 171 -1.65 -1.38 -3.81
C PHE A 171 -2.38 -2.72 -4.00
N ILE A 172 -2.07 -3.45 -5.09
CA ILE A 172 -2.65 -4.78 -5.32
C ILE A 172 -2.15 -5.76 -4.25
N VAL A 173 -0.85 -5.74 -3.93
CA VAL A 173 -0.27 -6.55 -2.84
C VAL A 173 -0.95 -6.23 -1.51
N ARG A 174 -1.15 -4.94 -1.25
CA ARG A 174 -1.77 -4.46 -0.01
C ARG A 174 -3.22 -4.92 0.14
N LEU A 175 -4.03 -4.71 -0.90
CA LEU A 175 -5.43 -5.13 -0.89
C LEU A 175 -5.55 -6.65 -0.73
N GLY A 176 -4.70 -7.41 -1.43
CA GLY A 176 -4.67 -8.86 -1.26
C GLY A 176 -4.25 -9.30 0.13
N GLY A 177 -3.30 -8.60 0.77
CA GLY A 177 -2.90 -8.85 2.15
C GLY A 177 -4.00 -8.55 3.17
N LEU A 178 -4.78 -7.48 2.96
CA LEU A 178 -5.93 -7.15 3.81
C LEU A 178 -7.07 -8.17 3.71
N SER A 179 -7.26 -8.77 2.54
CA SER A 179 -8.27 -9.82 2.33
C SER A 179 -7.89 -11.17 2.98
N LEU A 180 -6.62 -11.35 3.35
CA LEU A 180 -6.06 -12.65 3.74
C LEU A 180 -5.10 -12.53 4.95
N PRO A 181 -5.45 -11.84 6.05
CA PRO A 181 -4.51 -11.55 7.14
C PRO A 181 -3.93 -12.81 7.78
N ASP A 182 -4.73 -13.85 7.98
CA ASP A 182 -4.35 -15.09 8.66
C ASP A 182 -3.42 -16.00 7.84
N HIS A 183 -3.14 -15.65 6.58
CA HIS A 183 -2.40 -16.48 5.64
C HIS A 183 -1.06 -15.90 5.21
N ILE A 184 -0.67 -14.77 5.80
CA ILE A 184 0.62 -14.15 5.51
C ILE A 184 1.68 -14.76 6.43
N ASP A 185 2.72 -15.36 5.85
CA ASP A 185 3.89 -15.81 6.60
C ASP A 185 4.69 -14.59 7.09
N VAL A 186 4.31 -14.11 8.28
CA VAL A 186 4.90 -12.93 8.94
C VAL A 186 6.39 -13.14 9.22
N ASP A 187 6.81 -14.37 9.51
CA ASP A 187 8.24 -14.70 9.74
C ASP A 187 9.06 -14.47 8.47
N THR A 188 8.54 -14.88 7.32
CA THR A 188 9.20 -14.63 6.03
C THR A 188 9.26 -13.13 5.71
N VAL A 189 8.21 -12.37 6.02
CA VAL A 189 8.20 -10.91 5.83
C VAL A 189 9.27 -10.25 6.70
N GLU A 190 9.33 -10.58 8.00
CA GLU A 190 10.31 -10.00 8.92
C GLU A 190 11.75 -10.35 8.53
N LYS A 191 12.03 -11.61 8.18
CA LYS A 191 13.34 -12.04 7.68
C LYS A 191 13.75 -11.29 6.41
N ALA A 192 12.80 -11.03 5.51
CA ALA A 192 13.07 -10.26 4.30
C ALA A 192 13.41 -8.80 4.62
N GLN A 193 12.70 -8.15 5.56
CA GLN A 193 13.03 -6.80 6.02
C GLN A 193 14.45 -6.74 6.62
N LEU A 194 14.81 -7.70 7.48
CA LEU A 194 16.16 -7.79 8.04
C LEU A 194 17.22 -7.95 6.96
N GLY A 195 16.95 -8.77 5.94
CA GLY A 195 17.84 -8.94 4.79
C GLY A 195 18.03 -7.64 3.98
N VAL A 196 16.94 -6.86 3.82
CA VAL A 196 17.00 -5.54 3.17
C VAL A 196 17.82 -4.55 3.99
N VAL A 197 17.58 -4.45 5.32
CA VAL A 197 18.37 -3.59 6.21
C VAL A 197 19.86 -3.91 6.10
N GLU A 198 20.20 -5.19 6.13
CA GLU A 198 21.60 -5.62 6.06
C GLU A 198 22.21 -5.35 4.67
N GLY A 199 21.43 -5.47 3.60
CA GLY A 199 21.86 -5.11 2.25
C GLY A 199 22.19 -3.62 2.11
N PHE A 200 21.34 -2.75 2.64
CA PHE A 200 21.60 -1.30 2.67
C PHE A 200 22.80 -0.95 3.54
N ARG A 201 22.90 -1.54 4.74
CA ARG A 201 24.03 -1.31 5.67
C ARG A 201 25.38 -1.67 5.06
N ARG A 202 25.44 -2.70 4.23
CA ARG A 202 26.67 -3.19 3.59
C ARG A 202 26.91 -2.64 2.20
N GLY A 203 25.98 -1.88 1.63
CA GLY A 203 26.05 -1.49 0.24
C GLY A 203 25.97 -2.68 -0.73
N ASP A 204 25.21 -3.74 -0.35
CA ASP A 204 25.17 -5.05 -1.06
C ASP A 204 23.77 -5.33 -1.63
N PRO A 205 23.50 -5.00 -2.91
CA PRO A 205 22.23 -5.28 -3.56
C PRO A 205 21.90 -6.78 -3.67
N ALA A 206 22.93 -7.66 -3.70
CA ALA A 206 22.72 -9.10 -3.82
C ALA A 206 22.04 -9.67 -2.57
N ARG A 207 22.30 -9.10 -1.38
CA ARG A 207 21.58 -9.45 -0.15
C ARG A 207 20.11 -9.08 -0.23
N VAL A 208 19.80 -7.92 -0.74
CA VAL A 208 18.41 -7.51 -0.97
C VAL A 208 17.74 -8.45 -1.97
N ALA A 209 18.42 -8.79 -3.06
CA ALA A 209 17.90 -9.73 -4.04
C ALA A 209 17.56 -11.09 -3.42
N ALA A 210 18.44 -11.62 -2.56
CA ALA A 210 18.21 -12.87 -1.84
C ALA A 210 16.97 -12.78 -0.90
N ALA A 211 16.82 -11.67 -0.18
CA ALA A 211 15.65 -11.43 0.67
C ALA A 211 14.35 -11.36 -0.16
N MET A 212 14.37 -10.71 -1.32
CA MET A 212 13.21 -10.61 -2.21
C MET A 212 12.83 -11.96 -2.82
N VAL A 213 13.78 -12.88 -3.04
CA VAL A 213 13.47 -14.25 -3.50
C VAL A 213 12.60 -14.99 -2.48
N ALA A 214 12.83 -14.82 -1.18
CA ALA A 214 12.01 -15.44 -0.13
C ALA A 214 10.56 -14.91 -0.18
N LEU A 215 10.36 -13.60 -0.27
CA LEU A 215 9.04 -12.99 -0.43
C LEU A 215 8.33 -13.45 -1.71
N ARG A 216 9.06 -13.55 -2.82
CA ARG A 216 8.51 -14.01 -4.10
C ARG A 216 7.95 -15.42 -4.04
N ARG A 217 8.43 -16.25 -3.12
CA ARG A 217 8.00 -17.64 -2.92
C ARG A 217 6.81 -17.78 -1.98
N LEU A 218 6.37 -16.71 -1.34
CA LEU A 218 5.16 -16.72 -0.53
C LEU A 218 3.99 -17.23 -1.36
N ARG A 219 3.24 -18.17 -0.78
CA ARG A 219 2.01 -18.71 -1.36
C ARG A 219 0.85 -18.32 -0.48
N ILE A 220 -0.21 -17.88 -1.12
CA ILE A 220 -1.45 -17.52 -0.44
C ILE A 220 -2.45 -18.66 -0.62
N PRO A 221 -2.94 -19.28 0.47
CA PRO A 221 -3.88 -20.39 0.38
C PRO A 221 -5.13 -20.02 -0.42
N ARG A 222 -5.55 -20.89 -1.33
CA ARG A 222 -6.68 -20.62 -2.24
C ARG A 222 -8.05 -20.83 -1.59
N GLU A 223 -8.10 -21.52 -0.44
CA GLU A 223 -9.35 -21.86 0.24
C GLU A 223 -9.96 -20.70 1.04
N ALA A 224 -9.16 -19.68 1.38
CA ALA A 224 -9.61 -18.52 2.15
C ALA A 224 -10.61 -17.60 1.41
N ALA A 225 -10.72 -17.70 0.09
CA ALA A 225 -11.58 -16.86 -0.74
C ALA A 225 -13.07 -17.24 -0.73
N ARG A 226 -13.50 -18.26 0.03
CA ARG A 226 -14.88 -18.79 -0.02
C ARG A 226 -15.71 -18.55 1.24
N SER A 227 -15.22 -17.85 2.26
CA SER A 227 -15.94 -17.67 3.53
C SER A 227 -16.74 -16.35 3.64
N GLY A 228 -16.99 -15.68 2.53
CA GLY A 228 -17.78 -14.46 2.46
C GLY A 228 -18.92 -14.61 1.45
N GLY A 229 -19.96 -15.36 1.83
CA GLY A 229 -21.24 -15.40 1.15
C GLY A 229 -22.27 -14.54 1.90
#